data_b79fbe80703c22ba8b40e51be16561b2
#
_entry.id   b79fbe80703c22ba8b40e51be16561b2
#
_cell.length_a   1.000
_cell.length_b   1.000
_cell.length_c   1.000
_cell.angle_alpha   90.00
_cell.angle_beta   90.00
_cell.angle_gamma   90.00
#
_symmetry.space_group_name_H-M   'P 1'
#
loop_
_entity.id
_entity.type
_entity.pdbx_description
1 polymer ?
#
loop_
_entity_poly.entity_id
_entity_poly.type
_entity_poly.pdbx_seq_one_letter_code
_entity_poly.pdbx_strand_id
1 'polypeptide(L)'
;LGESVEHLRDSILQAISCTRKGSEILILTDMRSGSPFNVTASLMKDHTFEHLTGINLPILLEILCSRTQMELKMMIAHIMSEGMKTLIHVNEMLKED
;
A
#
# COMPACT_ATOMS: atom_id res chain seq x y z
N LEU A 1 12.55 14.13 -6.76
CA LEU A 1 13.75 14.41 -7.44
C LEU A 1 14.87 14.60 -6.50
N GLY A 2 15.41 14.32 -5.80
CA GLY A 2 16.57 14.57 -4.99
C GLY A 2 17.02 13.40 -4.19
N GLU A 3 16.20 12.39 -4.09
CA GLU A 3 16.61 11.25 -3.30
C GLU A 3 17.17 10.15 -4.18
N SER A 4 18.34 9.66 -3.80
CA SER A 4 18.93 8.51 -4.47
C SER A 4 18.13 7.26 -4.14
N VAL A 5 18.26 6.23 -4.98
CA VAL A 5 17.67 4.94 -4.72
C VAL A 5 18.20 4.37 -3.41
N GLU A 6 19.48 4.60 -3.12
CA GLU A 6 20.08 4.12 -1.88
C GLU A 6 19.47 4.79 -0.66
N HIS A 7 19.23 6.09 -0.73
CA HIS A 7 18.61 6.82 0.37
C HIS A 7 17.20 6.29 0.63
N LEU A 8 16.44 6.05 -0.45
CA LEU A 8 15.10 5.52 -0.33
C LEU A 8 15.12 4.13 0.30
N ARG A 9 16.04 3.28 -0.14
CA ARG A 9 16.20 1.94 0.44
C ARG A 9 16.51 2.02 1.93
N ASP A 10 17.45 2.89 2.30
CA ASP A 10 17.84 3.05 3.70
C ASP A 10 16.68 3.55 4.54
N SER A 11 15.87 4.45 4.02
CA SER A 11 14.70 4.98 4.74
C SER A 11 13.68 3.89 4.99
N ILE A 12 13.43 3.03 4.00
CA ILE A 12 12.48 1.92 4.16
C ILE A 12 13.02 0.91 5.17
N LEU A 13 14.29 0.56 5.06
CA LEU A 13 14.90 -0.39 5.99
C LEU A 13 14.87 0.13 7.42
N GLN A 14 15.11 1.42 7.60
CA GLN A 14 15.05 2.03 8.92
C GLN A 14 13.63 1.96 9.49
N ALA A 15 12.63 2.25 8.66
CA ALA A 15 11.24 2.18 9.09
C ALA A 15 10.87 0.75 9.51
N ILE A 16 11.32 -0.25 8.75
CA ILE A 16 11.08 -1.65 9.08
C ILE A 16 11.73 -2.00 10.42
N SER A 17 12.98 -1.58 10.61
CA SER A 17 13.72 -1.90 11.84
C SER A 17 13.15 -1.23 13.07
N CYS A 18 12.48 -0.09 12.90
CA CYS A 18 11.85 0.62 14.01
C CYS A 18 10.49 0.04 14.40
N THR A 19 9.96 -0.87 13.60
CA THR A 19 8.68 -1.50 13.87
C THR A 19 8.85 -2.53 14.98
N ARG A 20 7.87 -2.60 15.90
CA ARG A 20 7.92 -3.56 16.98
C ARG A 20 8.04 -4.98 16.41
N LYS A 21 8.94 -5.76 16.99
CA LYS A 21 9.14 -7.15 16.58
C LYS A 21 7.84 -7.93 16.68
N GLY A 22 7.52 -8.65 15.62
CA GLY A 22 6.28 -9.43 15.56
C GLY A 22 5.09 -8.68 14.99
N SER A 23 5.22 -7.36 14.79
CA SER A 23 4.15 -6.59 14.17
C SER A 23 4.10 -6.84 12.68
N GLU A 24 2.90 -6.81 12.14
CA GLU A 24 2.71 -6.90 10.70
C GLU A 24 2.99 -5.54 10.06
N ILE A 25 3.60 -5.57 8.87
CA ILE A 25 4.00 -4.37 8.15
C ILE A 25 3.32 -4.33 6.80
N LEU A 26 2.73 -3.20 6.47
CA LEU A 26 2.15 -2.95 5.16
C LEU A 26 2.84 -1.73 4.56
N ILE A 27 3.42 -1.90 3.37
CA ILE A 27 4.04 -0.81 2.62
C ILE A 27 3.16 -0.47 1.44
N LEU A 28 2.91 0.82 1.26
CA LEU A 28 2.04 1.32 0.21
C LEU A 28 2.85 2.13 -0.79
N THR A 29 2.66 1.85 -2.07
CA THR A 29 3.21 2.67 -3.14
C THR A 29 2.09 3.06 -4.10
N ASP A 30 2.27 4.16 -4.82
CA ASP A 30 1.19 4.70 -5.64
C ASP A 30 1.13 4.12 -7.04
N MET A 31 2.24 3.67 -7.59
CA MET A 31 2.33 3.19 -8.97
C MET A 31 3.12 1.90 -9.06
N ARG A 32 2.76 1.06 -10.01
CA ARG A 32 3.48 -0.19 -10.26
C ARG A 32 4.81 0.04 -11.00
N SER A 33 5.36 1.22 -10.92
CA SER A 33 6.62 1.54 -11.56
C SER A 33 7.31 2.64 -10.79
N GLY A 34 8.59 2.87 -11.11
CA GLY A 34 9.35 3.92 -10.48
C GLY A 34 10.13 3.41 -9.27
N SER A 35 10.95 4.29 -8.71
CA SER A 35 11.87 3.91 -7.64
C SER A 35 11.19 3.40 -6.38
N PRO A 36 10.11 4.02 -5.88
CA PRO A 36 9.48 3.50 -4.68
C PRO A 36 8.99 2.06 -4.84
N PHE A 37 8.34 1.75 -5.96
CA PHE A 37 7.89 0.39 -6.22
C PHE A 37 9.07 -0.58 -6.35
N ASN A 38 10.07 -0.21 -7.16
CA ASN A 38 11.19 -1.09 -7.45
C ASN A 38 12.02 -1.40 -6.21
N VAL A 39 12.29 -0.39 -5.39
CA VAL A 39 13.04 -0.58 -4.17
C VAL A 39 12.27 -1.47 -3.20
N THR A 40 11.00 -1.18 -3.00
CA THR A 40 10.17 -1.97 -2.09
C THR A 40 10.10 -3.42 -2.53
N ALA A 41 9.86 -3.65 -3.83
CA ALA A 41 9.79 -5.02 -4.36
C ALA A 41 11.11 -5.77 -4.15
N SER A 42 12.24 -5.08 -4.33
CA SER A 42 13.54 -5.74 -4.16
C SER A 42 13.79 -6.16 -2.71
N LEU A 43 13.24 -5.43 -1.74
CA LEU A 43 13.41 -5.74 -0.33
C LEU A 43 12.55 -6.92 0.13
N MET A 44 11.57 -7.32 -0.65
CA MET A 44 10.71 -8.45 -0.30
C MET A 44 11.47 -9.79 -0.31
N LYS A 45 12.65 -9.83 -0.90
CA LYS A 45 13.46 -11.04 -0.89
C LYS A 45 14.01 -11.36 0.49
N ASP A 46 14.34 -10.34 1.26
CA ASP A 46 15.02 -10.49 2.54
C ASP A 46 14.20 -10.05 3.74
N HIS A 47 13.03 -9.47 3.51
CA HIS A 47 12.19 -8.94 4.58
C HIS A 47 10.75 -9.37 4.36
N THR A 48 10.05 -9.58 5.46
CA THR A 48 8.66 -10.00 5.42
C THR A 48 7.73 -8.82 5.66
N PHE A 49 6.94 -8.50 4.64
CA PHE A 49 5.92 -7.46 4.73
C PHE A 49 4.95 -7.63 3.57
N GLU A 50 3.80 -6.98 3.65
CA GLU A 50 2.85 -6.91 2.55
C GLU A 50 3.08 -5.62 1.78
N HIS A 51 2.91 -5.65 0.48
CA HIS A 51 3.13 -4.49 -0.38
C HIS A 51 1.93 -4.32 -1.31
N LEU A 52 1.21 -3.22 -1.16
CA LEU A 52 0.12 -2.85 -2.06
C LEU A 52 0.56 -1.65 -2.89
N THR A 53 0.33 -1.73 -4.19
CA THR A 53 0.61 -0.63 -5.11
C THR A 53 -0.66 -0.24 -5.84
N GLY A 54 -0.65 0.92 -6.46
CA GLY A 54 -1.84 1.46 -7.11
C GLY A 54 -2.80 2.12 -6.13
N ILE A 55 -2.26 2.61 -5.03
CA ILE A 55 -3.06 3.21 -3.97
C ILE A 55 -3.63 4.55 -4.43
N ASN A 56 -4.89 4.80 -4.13
CA ASN A 56 -5.52 6.09 -4.31
C ASN A 56 -6.06 6.57 -2.96
N LEU A 57 -6.53 7.81 -2.92
CA LEU A 57 -6.96 8.41 -1.65
C LEU A 57 -8.08 7.62 -0.96
N PRO A 58 -9.16 7.21 -1.64
CA PRO A 58 -10.20 6.42 -0.97
C PRO A 58 -9.66 5.13 -0.35
N ILE A 59 -8.76 4.43 -1.05
CA ILE A 59 -8.18 3.20 -0.52
C ILE A 59 -7.30 3.51 0.70
N LEU A 60 -6.50 4.57 0.63
CA LEU A 60 -5.66 4.96 1.76
C LEU A 60 -6.50 5.25 2.99
N LEU A 61 -7.59 6.00 2.83
CA LEU A 61 -8.48 6.31 3.94
C LEU A 61 -9.10 5.05 4.54
N GLU A 62 -9.49 4.11 3.69
CA GLU A 62 -10.06 2.84 4.15
C GLU A 62 -9.05 2.07 4.99
N ILE A 63 -7.80 2.01 4.55
CA ILE A 63 -6.74 1.33 5.29
C ILE A 63 -6.54 1.98 6.65
N LEU A 64 -6.45 3.31 6.69
CA LEU A 64 -6.24 4.03 7.95
C LEU A 64 -7.38 3.84 8.94
N CYS A 65 -8.61 3.72 8.44
CA CYS A 65 -9.76 3.50 9.30
C CYS A 65 -9.89 2.05 9.78
N SER A 66 -9.38 1.10 8.99
CA SER A 66 -9.57 -0.32 9.27
C SER A 66 -8.40 -0.96 10.01
N ARG A 67 -7.24 -0.33 10.00
CA ARG A 67 -5.99 -0.95 10.49
C ARG A 67 -6.02 -1.39 11.95
N THR A 68 -6.84 -0.76 12.77
CA THR A 68 -6.95 -1.11 14.18
C THR A 68 -8.09 -2.09 14.46
N GLN A 69 -8.88 -2.44 13.46
CA GLN A 69 -10.08 -3.26 13.63
C GLN A 69 -10.00 -4.61 12.95
N MET A 70 -9.02 -4.80 12.08
CA MET A 70 -8.87 -6.03 11.29
C MET A 70 -7.44 -6.48 11.28
N GLU A 71 -7.25 -7.79 11.16
CA GLU A 71 -5.94 -8.34 10.87
C GLU A 71 -5.52 -7.92 9.47
N LEU A 72 -4.20 -7.82 9.26
CA LEU A 72 -3.65 -7.33 8.00
C LEU A 72 -4.16 -8.13 6.80
N LYS A 73 -4.15 -9.46 6.87
CA LYS A 73 -4.57 -10.28 5.74
C LYS A 73 -6.04 -10.08 5.41
N MET A 74 -6.88 -9.92 6.42
CA MET A 74 -8.30 -9.67 6.19
C MET A 74 -8.51 -8.29 5.58
N MET A 75 -7.76 -7.31 6.05
CA MET A 75 -7.85 -5.96 5.50
C MET A 75 -7.44 -5.94 4.03
N ILE A 76 -6.35 -6.61 3.69
CA ILE A 76 -5.88 -6.67 2.30
C ILE A 76 -6.94 -7.35 1.41
N ALA A 77 -7.54 -8.45 1.88
CA ALA A 77 -8.58 -9.13 1.11
C ALA A 77 -9.77 -8.20 0.88
N HIS A 78 -10.16 -7.44 1.89
CA HIS A 78 -11.24 -6.48 1.77
C HIS A 78 -10.90 -5.37 0.76
N ILE A 79 -9.69 -4.83 0.84
CA ILE A 79 -9.23 -3.78 -0.07
C ILE A 79 -9.18 -4.30 -1.51
N MET A 80 -8.68 -5.51 -1.72
CA MET A 80 -8.61 -6.07 -3.07
C MET A 80 -9.99 -6.31 -3.66
N SER A 81 -10.97 -6.62 -2.81
CA SER A 81 -12.35 -6.83 -3.23
C SER A 81 -13.07 -5.51 -3.52
N GLU A 82 -12.88 -4.49 -2.68
CA GLU A 82 -13.65 -3.26 -2.75
C GLU A 82 -12.90 -2.09 -3.39
N GLY A 83 -11.58 -2.17 -3.45
CA GLY A 83 -10.76 -1.05 -3.93
C GLY A 83 -11.04 -0.63 -5.36
N MET A 84 -11.34 -1.58 -6.22
CA MET A 84 -11.64 -1.28 -7.62
C MET A 84 -12.92 -0.48 -7.79
N LYS A 85 -13.80 -0.53 -6.80
CA LYS A 85 -15.06 0.18 -6.83
C LYS A 85 -14.92 1.66 -6.55
N THR A 86 -13.72 2.12 -6.21
CA THR A 86 -13.48 3.54 -5.94
C THR A 86 -13.36 4.38 -7.21
N LEU A 87 -13.11 3.74 -8.36
CA LEU A 87 -13.07 4.43 -9.64
C LEU A 87 -14.46 4.37 -10.26
N ILE A 88 -15.12 5.52 -10.35
CA ILE A 88 -16.51 5.60 -10.77
C ILE A 88 -16.65 6.54 -11.95
N HIS A 89 -17.31 6.04 -13.02
CA HIS A 89 -17.71 6.89 -14.14
C HIS A 89 -19.15 7.35 -13.83
N VAL A 90 -19.25 8.55 -13.30
CA VAL A 90 -20.52 9.07 -12.76
C VAL A 90 -21.61 9.11 -13.83
N ASN A 91 -21.25 9.46 -15.08
CA ASN A 91 -22.23 9.50 -16.16
C ASN A 91 -22.92 8.15 -16.36
N GLU A 92 -22.16 7.07 -16.30
CA GLU A 92 -22.70 5.73 -16.45
C GLU A 92 -23.53 5.33 -15.24
N MET A 93 -23.08 5.74 -14.05
CA MET A 93 -23.80 5.43 -12.83
C MET A 93 -25.20 6.06 -12.84
N LEU A 94 -25.31 7.30 -13.34
CA LEU A 94 -26.59 8.01 -13.37
C LEU A 94 -27.55 7.46 -14.42
N LYS A 95 -27.05 6.75 -15.45
CA LYS A 95 -27.89 6.17 -16.46
C LYS A 95 -28.66 4.95 -15.98
N GLU A 96 -28.26 4.37 -14.89
CA GLU A 96 -28.90 3.16 -14.37
C GLU A 96 -30.24 3.45 -13.69
N ASP A 97 -30.55 4.70 -13.49
CA ASP A 97 -31.83 5.10 -12.94
C ASP A 97 -32.82 5.39 -14.08
#